data_ffc47d06b303eb1f7d1a97fe5b377e84
#
_entry.id   ffc47d06b303eb1f7d1a97fe5b377e84
#
_cell.length_a   1.000
_cell.length_b   1.000
_cell.length_c   1.000
_cell.angle_alpha   90.00
_cell.angle_beta   90.00
_cell.angle_gamma   90.00
#
_symmetry.space_group_name_H-M   'P 1'
#
loop_
_entity.id
_entity.type
_entity.pdbx_description
1 polymer ?
#
loop_
_entity_poly.entity_id
_entity_poly.type
_entity_poly.pdbx_seq_one_letter_code
_entity_poly.pdbx_strand_id
1 'polypeptide(L)'
;MKVVRKLLAPLLVVGILLTSLISLHQLKADKKKDVFRIGISQFITHQSLDATREGFVDELAKQGYVEGKNIEIDLQNAQGEQRNLKTISQQLAESSDVVLAIATPSAQSLANTTQTTPVIFSAVTDPVSAKLVESREHPGGNVTGTSDQSSDAISTQINLIKKVLPKAKTIGILYTQSEPNSVVQKDEAKRLLEEKGFTVVEKTILDSNNVKAAAESLMAEVDMVFVPTDNIISSTMETVKQVSIKHKVPVFGGSTEMVAVGGLYNYGTDYEELGRQTARMLVRILKGEKPENIAVELPEKLELHTNQEMAAALGIDISKLEGKE
;
A
#
# COMPACT_ATOMS: atom_id res chain seq x y z
N MET A 1 -49.83 -52.71 -25.58
CA MET A 1 -49.88 -51.25 -25.66
C MET A 1 -50.41 -50.52 -24.37
N LYS A 2 -51.33 -51.08 -23.61
CA LYS A 2 -51.88 -50.40 -22.39
C LYS A 2 -50.93 -50.37 -21.18
N VAL A 3 -49.96 -51.30 -21.05
CA VAL A 3 -49.01 -51.35 -19.93
C VAL A 3 -47.88 -50.33 -20.05
N VAL A 4 -47.38 -50.10 -21.28
CA VAL A 4 -46.30 -49.14 -21.54
C VAL A 4 -46.72 -47.67 -21.27
N ARG A 5 -48.00 -47.36 -21.49
CA ARG A 5 -48.57 -46.03 -21.21
C ARG A 5 -48.74 -45.73 -19.74
N LYS A 6 -48.84 -46.77 -18.87
CA LYS A 6 -48.99 -46.63 -17.41
C LYS A 6 -47.64 -46.38 -16.72
N LEU A 7 -46.53 -46.75 -17.34
CA LEU A 7 -45.18 -46.51 -16.82
C LEU A 7 -44.51 -45.22 -17.30
N LEU A 8 -44.95 -44.70 -18.47
CA LEU A 8 -44.42 -43.45 -19.05
C LEU A 8 -44.84 -42.18 -18.28
N ALA A 9 -46.08 -42.17 -17.74
CA ALA A 9 -46.56 -41.00 -17.02
C ALA A 9 -45.80 -40.72 -15.69
N PRO A 10 -45.50 -41.70 -14.81
CA PRO A 10 -44.72 -41.46 -13.64
C PRO A 10 -43.23 -41.14 -13.93
N LEU A 11 -42.67 -41.70 -15.00
CA LEU A 11 -41.30 -41.35 -15.40
C LEU A 11 -41.17 -39.90 -15.92
N LEU A 12 -42.18 -39.38 -16.62
CA LEU A 12 -42.23 -37.98 -17.04
C LEU A 12 -42.37 -37.04 -15.83
N VAL A 13 -43.18 -37.35 -14.84
CA VAL A 13 -43.35 -36.57 -13.63
C VAL A 13 -42.06 -36.55 -12.78
N VAL A 14 -41.36 -37.69 -12.66
CA VAL A 14 -40.05 -37.75 -11.98
C VAL A 14 -39.00 -36.95 -12.74
N GLY A 15 -38.98 -36.97 -14.07
CA GLY A 15 -38.09 -36.17 -14.91
C GLY A 15 -38.32 -34.67 -14.73
N ILE A 16 -39.58 -34.22 -14.69
CA ILE A 16 -39.95 -32.80 -14.46
C ILE A 16 -39.58 -32.36 -13.03
N LEU A 17 -39.78 -33.23 -12.03
CA LEU A 17 -39.39 -32.93 -10.64
C LEU A 17 -37.87 -32.86 -10.48
N LEU A 18 -37.10 -33.72 -11.15
CA LEU A 18 -35.63 -33.67 -11.13
C LEU A 18 -35.09 -32.43 -11.83
N THR A 19 -35.64 -32.05 -12.99
CA THR A 19 -35.23 -30.81 -13.69
C THR A 19 -35.63 -29.56 -12.90
N SER A 20 -36.78 -29.54 -12.24
CA SER A 20 -37.17 -28.42 -11.38
C SER A 20 -36.32 -28.34 -10.12
N LEU A 21 -35.90 -29.44 -9.52
CA LEU A 21 -34.96 -29.49 -8.40
C LEU A 21 -33.56 -29.02 -8.78
N ILE A 22 -33.06 -29.41 -9.97
CA ILE A 22 -31.78 -28.95 -10.52
C ILE A 22 -31.86 -27.44 -10.82
N SER A 23 -32.95 -26.97 -11.43
CA SER A 23 -33.17 -25.52 -11.68
C SER A 23 -33.28 -24.71 -10.39
N LEU A 24 -33.96 -25.26 -9.36
CA LEU A 24 -34.04 -24.63 -8.03
C LEU A 24 -32.68 -24.64 -7.30
N HIS A 25 -31.85 -25.66 -7.54
CA HIS A 25 -30.51 -25.73 -6.97
C HIS A 25 -29.56 -24.75 -7.69
N GLN A 26 -29.66 -24.63 -9.01
CA GLN A 26 -28.93 -23.61 -9.79
C GLN A 26 -29.39 -22.18 -9.47
N LEU A 27 -30.71 -21.94 -9.31
CA LEU A 27 -31.24 -20.65 -8.85
C LEU A 27 -30.84 -20.29 -7.42
N LYS A 28 -30.55 -21.28 -6.55
CA LYS A 28 -29.98 -21.02 -5.21
C LYS A 28 -28.47 -20.77 -5.25
N ALA A 29 -27.75 -21.33 -6.23
CA ALA A 29 -26.31 -21.09 -6.41
C ALA A 29 -26.00 -19.69 -6.97
N ASP A 30 -26.96 -19.09 -7.73
CA ASP A 30 -26.84 -17.74 -8.30
C ASP A 30 -27.45 -16.64 -7.41
N LYS A 31 -27.72 -16.86 -6.14
CA LYS A 31 -27.98 -15.76 -5.21
C LYS A 31 -26.70 -14.96 -5.08
N LYS A 32 -26.56 -13.94 -5.91
CA LYS A 32 -25.63 -12.84 -5.73
C LYS A 32 -25.68 -12.44 -4.28
N LYS A 33 -24.58 -12.49 -3.57
CA LYS A 33 -24.52 -12.10 -2.16
C LYS A 33 -25.09 -10.69 -2.06
N ASP A 34 -26.14 -10.52 -1.26
CA ASP A 34 -26.85 -9.23 -1.21
C ASP A 34 -25.94 -8.12 -0.65
N VAL A 35 -24.98 -8.47 0.24
CA VAL A 35 -24.01 -7.55 0.83
C VAL A 35 -22.66 -8.25 0.96
N PHE A 36 -21.56 -7.61 0.49
CA PHE A 36 -20.19 -8.07 0.72
C PHE A 36 -19.61 -7.39 1.95
N ARG A 37 -18.93 -8.14 2.78
CA ARG A 37 -18.18 -7.62 3.94
C ARG A 37 -16.71 -7.44 3.56
N ILE A 38 -16.25 -6.20 3.57
CA ILE A 38 -14.90 -5.79 3.24
C ILE A 38 -14.19 -5.37 4.52
N GLY A 39 -13.19 -6.15 4.95
CA GLY A 39 -12.32 -5.74 6.04
C GLY A 39 -11.24 -4.78 5.51
N ILE A 40 -10.89 -3.76 6.29
CA ILE A 40 -9.75 -2.88 6.01
C ILE A 40 -8.81 -2.90 7.20
N SER A 41 -7.60 -3.43 7.01
CA SER A 41 -6.51 -3.39 8.00
C SER A 41 -5.54 -2.28 7.61
N GLN A 42 -5.54 -1.18 8.33
CA GLN A 42 -4.60 -0.07 8.15
C GLN A 42 -3.53 -0.12 9.26
N PHE A 43 -2.24 -0.04 8.90
CA PHE A 43 -1.16 -0.14 9.88
C PHE A 43 -1.12 1.02 10.86
N ILE A 44 -1.21 2.25 10.36
CA ILE A 44 -1.16 3.49 11.15
C ILE A 44 -1.87 4.61 10.39
N THR A 45 -2.22 5.69 11.09
CA THR A 45 -2.78 6.90 10.49
C THR A 45 -1.67 7.84 10.05
N HIS A 46 -1.62 8.14 8.75
CA HIS A 46 -0.90 9.25 8.14
C HIS A 46 -1.46 9.52 6.74
N GLN A 47 -1.15 10.68 6.16
CA GLN A 47 -1.79 11.19 4.95
C GLN A 47 -1.79 10.21 3.78
N SER A 48 -0.66 9.52 3.51
CA SER A 48 -0.58 8.57 2.37
C SER A 48 -1.52 7.37 2.54
N LEU A 49 -1.56 6.75 3.73
CA LEU A 49 -2.44 5.59 3.96
C LEU A 49 -3.91 5.99 4.04
N ASP A 50 -4.20 7.18 4.57
CA ASP A 50 -5.55 7.72 4.57
C ASP A 50 -6.02 8.05 3.16
N ALA A 51 -5.17 8.68 2.31
CA ALA A 51 -5.45 8.91 0.90
C ALA A 51 -5.68 7.60 0.13
N THR A 52 -4.84 6.57 0.38
CA THR A 52 -5.04 5.23 -0.20
C THR A 52 -6.42 4.66 0.14
N ARG A 53 -6.81 4.72 1.41
CA ARG A 53 -8.13 4.23 1.86
C ARG A 53 -9.27 5.04 1.25
N GLU A 54 -9.15 6.36 1.22
CA GLU A 54 -10.17 7.26 0.66
C GLU A 54 -10.35 7.01 -0.83
N GLY A 55 -9.27 6.97 -1.61
CA GLY A 55 -9.32 6.63 -3.03
C GLY A 55 -9.93 5.26 -3.30
N PHE A 56 -9.62 4.27 -2.45
CA PHE A 56 -10.20 2.93 -2.54
C PHE A 56 -11.73 2.94 -2.33
N VAL A 57 -12.21 3.58 -1.28
CA VAL A 57 -13.65 3.65 -0.96
C VAL A 57 -14.42 4.45 -2.03
N ASP A 58 -13.85 5.57 -2.46
CA ASP A 58 -14.41 6.40 -3.53
C ASP A 58 -14.58 5.63 -4.84
N GLU A 59 -13.57 4.88 -5.24
CA GLU A 59 -13.61 4.12 -6.48
C GLU A 59 -14.59 2.94 -6.39
N LEU A 60 -14.68 2.26 -5.24
CA LEU A 60 -15.71 1.24 -5.01
C LEU A 60 -17.10 1.81 -5.21
N ALA A 61 -17.37 3.00 -4.67
CA ALA A 61 -18.66 3.67 -4.85
C ALA A 61 -18.95 4.00 -6.33
N LYS A 62 -17.95 4.47 -7.10
CA LYS A 62 -18.04 4.71 -8.54
C LYS A 62 -18.32 3.43 -9.33
N GLN A 63 -17.77 2.29 -8.88
CA GLN A 63 -18.00 0.97 -9.46
C GLN A 63 -19.35 0.34 -9.03
N GLY A 64 -20.15 1.08 -8.24
CA GLY A 64 -21.48 0.65 -7.79
C GLY A 64 -21.48 -0.15 -6.48
N TYR A 65 -20.35 -0.25 -5.79
CA TYR A 65 -20.25 -0.86 -4.46
C TYR A 65 -20.32 0.24 -3.40
N VAL A 66 -21.48 0.37 -2.75
CA VAL A 66 -21.79 1.49 -1.86
C VAL A 66 -22.05 0.96 -0.45
N GLU A 67 -21.34 1.51 0.53
CA GLU A 67 -21.49 1.17 1.94
C GLU A 67 -22.92 1.38 2.42
N GLY A 68 -23.43 0.42 3.20
CA GLY A 68 -24.81 0.40 3.69
C GLY A 68 -25.87 -0.02 2.64
N LYS A 69 -25.45 -0.31 1.38
CA LYS A 69 -26.34 -0.84 0.33
C LYS A 69 -25.98 -2.27 -0.05
N ASN A 70 -24.79 -2.48 -0.56
CA ASN A 70 -24.32 -3.78 -1.06
C ASN A 70 -22.92 -4.15 -0.59
N ILE A 71 -22.28 -3.27 0.18
CA ILE A 71 -21.07 -3.57 0.95
C ILE A 71 -21.23 -3.08 2.39
N GLU A 72 -20.50 -3.74 3.31
CA GLU A 72 -20.23 -3.32 4.69
C GLU A 72 -18.72 -3.25 4.86
N ILE A 73 -18.20 -2.14 5.40
CA ILE A 73 -16.76 -1.94 5.63
C ILE A 73 -16.47 -2.01 7.12
N ASP A 74 -15.56 -2.91 7.51
CA ASP A 74 -14.97 -2.97 8.85
C ASP A 74 -13.54 -2.43 8.80
N LEU A 75 -13.34 -1.18 9.23
CA LEU A 75 -12.04 -0.52 9.28
C LEU A 75 -11.39 -0.69 10.65
N GLN A 76 -10.23 -1.33 10.66
CA GLN A 76 -9.40 -1.53 11.84
C GLN A 76 -8.03 -0.88 11.63
N ASN A 77 -7.54 -0.12 12.63
CA ASN A 77 -6.24 0.55 12.59
C ASN A 77 -5.34 0.05 13.71
N ALA A 78 -4.15 -0.43 13.35
CA ALA A 78 -3.21 -1.00 14.31
C ALA A 78 -2.42 0.03 15.12
N GLN A 79 -2.53 1.33 14.81
CA GLN A 79 -1.84 2.43 15.50
C GLN A 79 -0.32 2.30 15.51
N GLY A 80 0.26 1.67 14.47
CA GLY A 80 1.70 1.41 14.38
C GLY A 80 2.20 0.24 15.22
N GLU A 81 1.30 -0.47 15.90
CA GLU A 81 1.66 -1.53 16.83
C GLU A 81 1.53 -2.92 16.18
N GLN A 82 2.64 -3.62 16.00
CA GLN A 82 2.67 -4.98 15.40
C GLN A 82 1.78 -5.98 16.14
N ARG A 83 1.67 -5.88 17.49
CA ARG A 83 0.81 -6.76 18.28
C ARG A 83 -0.67 -6.60 17.95
N ASN A 84 -1.12 -5.38 17.61
CA ASN A 84 -2.51 -5.11 17.26
C ASN A 84 -2.84 -5.73 15.90
N LEU A 85 -1.89 -5.74 14.95
CA LEU A 85 -2.08 -6.33 13.62
C LEU A 85 -2.50 -7.79 13.68
N LYS A 86 -1.92 -8.59 14.58
CA LYS A 86 -2.27 -10.01 14.71
C LYS A 86 -3.75 -10.20 15.08
N THR A 87 -4.23 -9.44 16.08
CA THR A 87 -5.62 -9.50 16.51
C THR A 87 -6.58 -9.01 15.43
N ILE A 88 -6.24 -7.88 14.79
CA ILE A 88 -6.99 -7.29 13.68
C ILE A 88 -7.08 -8.27 12.52
N SER A 89 -5.95 -8.88 12.13
CA SER A 89 -5.91 -9.84 11.02
C SER A 89 -6.79 -11.05 11.28
N GLN A 90 -6.80 -11.59 12.51
CA GLN A 90 -7.66 -12.72 12.88
C GLN A 90 -9.15 -12.34 12.78
N GLN A 91 -9.53 -11.20 13.36
CA GLN A 91 -10.92 -10.73 13.33
C GLN A 91 -11.42 -10.49 11.90
N LEU A 92 -10.65 -9.76 11.10
CA LEU A 92 -11.04 -9.43 9.72
C LEU A 92 -11.05 -10.67 8.82
N ALA A 93 -10.11 -11.61 8.97
CA ALA A 93 -10.10 -12.83 8.19
C ALA A 93 -11.31 -13.74 8.46
N GLU A 94 -11.86 -13.73 9.68
CA GLU A 94 -13.02 -14.51 10.06
C GLU A 94 -14.35 -13.81 9.68
N SER A 95 -14.39 -12.47 9.72
CA SER A 95 -15.63 -11.71 9.55
C SER A 95 -15.87 -11.20 8.13
N SER A 96 -14.84 -11.16 7.26
CA SER A 96 -14.90 -10.52 5.96
C SER A 96 -14.90 -11.52 4.81
N ASP A 97 -15.45 -11.11 3.67
CA ASP A 97 -15.40 -11.87 2.41
C ASP A 97 -14.11 -11.61 1.64
N VAL A 98 -13.51 -10.45 1.87
CA VAL A 98 -12.23 -10.00 1.33
C VAL A 98 -11.65 -8.95 2.28
N VAL A 99 -10.32 -8.89 2.41
CA VAL A 99 -9.65 -7.91 3.27
C VAL A 99 -8.69 -7.05 2.45
N LEU A 100 -8.82 -5.72 2.57
CA LEU A 100 -7.80 -4.77 2.14
C LEU A 100 -6.76 -4.61 3.25
N ALA A 101 -5.49 -4.83 2.88
CA ALA A 101 -4.35 -4.58 3.74
C ALA A 101 -3.61 -3.33 3.27
N ILE A 102 -3.60 -2.27 4.07
CA ILE A 102 -2.90 -1.03 3.73
C ILE A 102 -1.56 -1.00 4.45
N ALA A 103 -0.47 -0.93 3.69
CA ALA A 103 0.94 -1.02 4.05
C ALA A 103 1.47 -2.46 4.26
N THR A 104 2.79 -2.62 4.07
CA THR A 104 3.49 -3.91 4.16
C THR A 104 3.24 -4.65 5.48
N PRO A 105 3.30 -4.03 6.68
CA PRO A 105 3.05 -4.73 7.94
C PRO A 105 1.65 -5.34 8.03
N SER A 106 0.62 -4.63 7.57
CA SER A 106 -0.77 -5.13 7.53
C SER A 106 -0.90 -6.31 6.57
N ALA A 107 -0.30 -6.21 5.37
CA ALA A 107 -0.33 -7.26 4.38
C ALA A 107 0.36 -8.54 4.88
N GLN A 108 1.55 -8.42 5.50
CA GLN A 108 2.26 -9.55 6.07
C GLN A 108 1.48 -10.23 7.21
N SER A 109 0.86 -9.43 8.09
CA SER A 109 0.05 -9.99 9.17
C SER A 109 -1.13 -10.80 8.64
N LEU A 110 -1.85 -10.30 7.64
CA LEU A 110 -2.98 -10.99 7.00
C LEU A 110 -2.54 -12.24 6.23
N ALA A 111 -1.47 -12.15 5.43
CA ALA A 111 -0.92 -13.30 4.68
C ALA A 111 -0.48 -14.45 5.62
N ASN A 112 0.02 -14.12 6.81
CA ASN A 112 0.37 -15.11 7.83
C ASN A 112 -0.84 -15.65 8.61
N THR A 113 -2.00 -14.96 8.55
CA THR A 113 -3.19 -15.33 9.32
C THR A 113 -4.16 -16.21 8.53
N THR A 114 -4.34 -15.93 7.23
CA THR A 114 -5.31 -16.66 6.41
C THR A 114 -4.72 -17.11 5.08
N GLN A 115 -5.12 -18.33 4.65
CA GLN A 115 -4.80 -18.90 3.34
C GLN A 115 -6.06 -19.04 2.45
N THR A 116 -7.22 -18.64 2.97
CA THR A 116 -8.52 -18.85 2.30
C THR A 116 -9.28 -17.56 2.04
N THR A 117 -9.27 -16.63 2.98
CA THR A 117 -9.89 -15.32 2.79
C THR A 117 -9.07 -14.51 1.79
N PRO A 118 -9.63 -14.03 0.68
CA PRO A 118 -8.93 -13.17 -0.26
C PRO A 118 -8.36 -11.93 0.43
N VAL A 119 -7.09 -11.63 0.17
CA VAL A 119 -6.42 -10.44 0.66
C VAL A 119 -5.96 -9.61 -0.53
N ILE A 120 -6.34 -8.36 -0.55
CA ILE A 120 -5.79 -7.40 -1.49
C ILE A 120 -4.97 -6.36 -0.72
N PHE A 121 -3.74 -6.12 -1.13
CA PHE A 121 -2.91 -5.12 -0.49
C PHE A 121 -2.82 -3.85 -1.32
N SER A 122 -2.54 -2.73 -0.64
CA SER A 122 -2.18 -1.45 -1.23
C SER A 122 -1.04 -0.81 -0.45
N ALA A 123 -0.27 0.05 -1.11
CA ALA A 123 0.89 0.72 -0.49
C ALA A 123 1.91 -0.30 0.08
N VAL A 124 2.23 -1.32 -0.70
CA VAL A 124 3.25 -2.33 -0.38
C VAL A 124 4.45 -2.11 -1.29
N THR A 125 5.61 -1.87 -0.68
CA THR A 125 6.84 -1.50 -1.39
C THR A 125 7.37 -2.65 -2.27
N ASP A 126 7.65 -3.81 -1.67
CA ASP A 126 8.13 -4.99 -2.40
C ASP A 126 7.38 -6.24 -1.93
N PRO A 127 6.33 -6.64 -2.65
CA PRO A 127 5.49 -7.76 -2.23
C PRO A 127 6.20 -9.12 -2.35
N VAL A 128 7.22 -9.24 -3.19
CA VAL A 128 8.02 -10.48 -3.33
C VAL A 128 8.99 -10.62 -2.16
N SER A 129 9.79 -9.58 -1.86
CA SER A 129 10.69 -9.58 -0.70
C SER A 129 9.92 -9.68 0.63
N ALA A 130 8.71 -9.10 0.69
CA ALA A 130 7.80 -9.22 1.82
C ALA A 130 7.16 -10.62 1.95
N LYS A 131 7.39 -11.52 0.98
CA LYS A 131 6.85 -12.90 0.92
C LYS A 131 5.31 -12.94 0.89
N LEU A 132 4.70 -11.97 0.24
CA LEU A 132 3.26 -11.88 0.06
C LEU A 132 2.80 -12.64 -1.19
N VAL A 133 3.65 -12.67 -2.21
CA VAL A 133 3.40 -13.30 -3.51
C VAL A 133 4.65 -14.04 -4.00
N GLU A 134 4.48 -15.03 -4.87
CA GLU A 134 5.60 -15.75 -5.49
C GLU A 134 6.34 -14.88 -6.51
N SER A 135 5.59 -14.20 -7.36
CA SER A 135 6.07 -13.14 -8.27
C SER A 135 4.97 -12.11 -8.49
N ARG A 136 5.31 -10.99 -9.13
CA ARG A 136 4.31 -9.96 -9.45
C ARG A 136 3.31 -10.44 -10.49
N GLU A 137 3.77 -11.20 -11.49
CA GLU A 137 2.95 -11.74 -12.58
C GLU A 137 2.08 -12.90 -12.12
N HIS A 138 2.59 -13.71 -11.18
CA HIS A 138 1.95 -14.91 -10.66
C HIS A 138 1.99 -14.89 -9.13
N PRO A 139 0.98 -14.31 -8.47
CA PRO A 139 0.93 -14.19 -7.00
C PRO A 139 0.96 -15.53 -6.26
N GLY A 140 0.33 -16.59 -6.82
CA GLY A 140 0.44 -17.95 -6.34
C GLY A 140 -0.45 -18.35 -5.17
N GLY A 141 -1.24 -17.44 -4.61
CA GLY A 141 -2.07 -17.69 -3.43
C GLY A 141 -3.33 -16.83 -3.33
N ASN A 142 -3.79 -16.64 -2.11
CA ASN A 142 -4.97 -15.80 -1.81
C ASN A 142 -4.65 -14.30 -1.67
N VAL A 143 -3.43 -13.87 -2.00
CA VAL A 143 -2.94 -12.49 -1.81
C VAL A 143 -2.53 -11.88 -3.14
N THR A 144 -2.97 -10.65 -3.42
CA THR A 144 -2.54 -9.81 -4.56
C THR A 144 -2.72 -8.34 -4.19
N GLY A 145 -2.41 -7.40 -5.09
CA GLY A 145 -2.65 -5.98 -4.83
C GLY A 145 -1.78 -5.03 -5.64
N THR A 146 -1.59 -3.81 -5.12
CA THR A 146 -0.80 -2.75 -5.74
C THR A 146 0.46 -2.44 -4.94
N SER A 147 1.62 -2.43 -5.63
CA SER A 147 2.88 -1.93 -5.07
C SER A 147 2.95 -0.41 -5.22
N ASP A 148 3.61 0.28 -4.30
CA ASP A 148 3.84 1.74 -4.36
C ASP A 148 5.23 2.09 -4.92
N GLN A 149 6.05 1.11 -5.24
CA GLN A 149 7.41 1.31 -5.72
C GLN A 149 7.58 0.88 -7.19
N SER A 150 8.21 1.75 -7.98
CA SER A 150 8.83 1.36 -9.23
C SER A 150 10.34 1.16 -9.04
N SER A 151 10.94 0.32 -9.91
CA SER A 151 12.37 -0.06 -9.85
C SER A 151 13.36 1.09 -9.98
N ASP A 152 12.93 2.26 -10.47
CA ASP A 152 13.77 3.42 -10.78
C ASP A 152 13.47 4.65 -9.92
N ALA A 153 12.44 4.61 -9.08
CA ALA A 153 12.02 5.76 -8.27
C ALA A 153 13.15 6.28 -7.37
N ILE A 154 13.81 5.40 -6.60
CA ILE A 154 14.90 5.78 -5.69
C ILE A 154 16.10 6.30 -6.49
N SER A 155 16.48 5.64 -7.59
CA SER A 155 17.60 6.09 -8.43
C SER A 155 17.35 7.47 -9.06
N THR A 156 16.11 7.71 -9.50
CA THR A 156 15.67 9.01 -10.02
C THR A 156 15.81 10.09 -8.95
N GLN A 157 15.31 9.85 -7.74
CA GLN A 157 15.42 10.81 -6.63
C GLN A 157 16.87 11.12 -6.28
N ILE A 158 17.74 10.10 -6.20
CA ILE A 158 19.17 10.26 -5.89
C ILE A 158 19.88 11.07 -6.99
N ASN A 159 19.49 10.90 -8.26
CA ASN A 159 20.05 11.69 -9.37
C ASN A 159 19.75 13.19 -9.26
N LEU A 160 18.73 13.58 -8.52
CA LEU A 160 18.35 14.98 -8.32
C LEU A 160 19.19 15.68 -7.22
N ILE A 161 19.84 14.92 -6.32
CA ILE A 161 20.60 15.49 -5.18
C ILE A 161 21.56 16.58 -5.64
N LYS A 162 22.38 16.31 -6.66
CA LYS A 162 23.39 17.28 -7.14
C LYS A 162 22.80 18.49 -7.86
N LYS A 163 21.56 18.40 -8.34
CA LYS A 163 20.85 19.55 -8.91
C LYS A 163 20.40 20.51 -7.81
N VAL A 164 20.00 19.96 -6.65
CA VAL A 164 19.49 20.71 -5.49
C VAL A 164 20.62 21.19 -4.59
N LEU A 165 21.56 20.29 -4.27
CA LEU A 165 22.71 20.55 -3.40
C LEU A 165 24.01 20.11 -4.10
N PRO A 166 24.59 20.93 -5.00
CA PRO A 166 25.79 20.56 -5.77
C PRO A 166 27.01 20.19 -4.91
N LYS A 167 27.09 20.73 -3.69
CA LYS A 167 28.20 20.53 -2.76
C LYS A 167 27.98 19.39 -1.77
N ALA A 168 26.81 18.75 -1.76
CA ALA A 168 26.50 17.66 -0.83
C ALA A 168 27.50 16.51 -0.99
N LYS A 169 27.98 15.96 0.13
CA LYS A 169 28.93 14.85 0.20
C LYS A 169 28.40 13.72 1.09
N THR A 170 27.68 14.07 2.16
CA THR A 170 27.21 13.11 3.16
C THR A 170 25.70 13.09 3.17
N ILE A 171 25.10 11.93 2.95
CA ILE A 171 23.66 11.72 2.95
C ILE A 171 23.29 10.83 4.13
N GLY A 172 22.36 11.32 4.94
CA GLY A 172 21.74 10.52 6.00
C GLY A 172 20.63 9.64 5.48
N ILE A 173 20.44 8.48 6.09
CA ILE A 173 19.24 7.66 5.91
C ILE A 173 18.58 7.49 7.27
N LEU A 174 17.35 8.01 7.42
CA LEU A 174 16.54 7.84 8.62
C LEU A 174 15.45 6.82 8.32
N TYR A 175 15.38 5.73 9.10
CA TYR A 175 14.47 4.62 8.83
C TYR A 175 14.05 3.87 10.09
N THR A 176 12.93 3.14 10.00
CA THR A 176 12.41 2.25 11.05
C THR A 176 12.85 0.81 10.79
N GLN A 177 13.66 0.25 11.69
CA GLN A 177 14.20 -1.10 11.51
C GLN A 177 13.14 -2.21 11.59
N SER A 178 12.04 -1.97 12.30
CA SER A 178 10.94 -2.94 12.42
C SER A 178 9.99 -2.95 11.21
N GLU A 179 10.20 -2.09 10.21
CA GLU A 179 9.44 -2.05 8.96
C GLU A 179 10.27 -2.65 7.81
N PRO A 180 9.92 -3.84 7.30
CA PRO A 180 10.67 -4.49 6.21
C PRO A 180 10.73 -3.66 4.92
N ASN A 181 9.66 -2.93 4.57
CA ASN A 181 9.62 -1.97 3.46
C ASN A 181 10.70 -0.91 3.59
N SER A 182 10.86 -0.36 4.78
CA SER A 182 11.85 0.68 5.09
C SER A 182 13.28 0.15 4.95
N VAL A 183 13.54 -1.06 5.46
CA VAL A 183 14.86 -1.71 5.37
C VAL A 183 15.26 -1.98 3.92
N VAL A 184 14.36 -2.53 3.09
CA VAL A 184 14.63 -2.80 1.67
C VAL A 184 15.00 -1.53 0.91
N GLN A 185 14.23 -0.47 1.08
CA GLN A 185 14.52 0.82 0.42
C GLN A 185 15.79 1.48 0.96
N LYS A 186 16.07 1.36 2.25
CA LYS A 186 17.31 1.84 2.87
C LYS A 186 18.52 1.15 2.24
N ASP A 187 18.50 -0.18 2.09
CA ASP A 187 19.61 -0.93 1.50
C ASP A 187 19.84 -0.53 0.03
N GLU A 188 18.77 -0.39 -0.75
CA GLU A 188 18.85 0.08 -2.14
C GLU A 188 19.38 1.51 -2.22
N ALA A 189 18.84 2.44 -1.44
CA ALA A 189 19.28 3.83 -1.41
C ALA A 189 20.75 3.95 -1.02
N LYS A 190 21.19 3.22 0.01
CA LYS A 190 22.60 3.19 0.44
C LYS A 190 23.52 2.78 -0.69
N ARG A 191 23.24 1.64 -1.33
CA ARG A 191 24.03 1.15 -2.47
C ARG A 191 24.14 2.20 -3.59
N LEU A 192 23.01 2.78 -4.00
CA LEU A 192 22.95 3.78 -5.06
C LEU A 192 23.68 5.08 -4.69
N LEU A 193 23.59 5.52 -3.45
CA LEU A 193 24.30 6.71 -2.94
C LEU A 193 25.81 6.49 -2.94
N GLU A 194 26.27 5.34 -2.42
CA GLU A 194 27.69 4.98 -2.37
C GLU A 194 28.29 4.84 -3.79
N GLU A 195 27.56 4.22 -4.74
CA GLU A 195 27.93 4.14 -6.15
C GLU A 195 28.10 5.52 -6.80
N LYS A 196 27.38 6.54 -6.32
CA LYS A 196 27.51 7.93 -6.78
C LYS A 196 28.55 8.75 -6.00
N GLY A 197 29.29 8.10 -5.10
CA GLY A 197 30.39 8.71 -4.36
C GLY A 197 29.95 9.54 -3.15
N PHE A 198 28.72 9.35 -2.65
CA PHE A 198 28.32 9.92 -1.38
C PHE A 198 28.78 9.07 -0.19
N THR A 199 29.10 9.74 0.92
CA THR A 199 29.20 9.07 2.21
C THR A 199 27.81 8.89 2.79
N VAL A 200 27.49 7.70 3.31
CA VAL A 200 26.17 7.41 3.88
C VAL A 200 26.27 7.23 5.38
N VAL A 201 25.39 7.90 6.12
CA VAL A 201 25.22 7.76 7.57
C VAL A 201 23.81 7.23 7.84
N GLU A 202 23.71 6.06 8.47
CA GLU A 202 22.42 5.45 8.79
C GLU A 202 21.99 5.76 10.22
N LYS A 203 20.72 6.08 10.41
CA LYS A 203 20.09 6.23 11.72
C LYS A 203 18.77 5.51 11.75
N THR A 204 18.64 4.57 12.67
CA THR A 204 17.40 3.81 12.84
C THR A 204 16.61 4.30 14.05
N ILE A 205 15.29 4.14 13.97
CA ILE A 205 14.35 4.31 15.06
C ILE A 205 13.63 3.00 15.38
N LEU A 206 13.08 2.89 16.55
CA LEU A 206 12.25 1.75 16.98
C LEU A 206 10.77 2.09 16.96
N ASP A 207 10.43 3.33 17.35
CA ASP A 207 9.06 3.84 17.43
C ASP A 207 9.05 5.38 17.24
N SER A 208 7.85 5.96 17.22
CA SER A 208 7.62 7.39 17.01
C SER A 208 8.27 8.29 18.06
N ASN A 209 8.48 7.81 19.29
CA ASN A 209 9.07 8.62 20.36
C ASN A 209 10.56 8.91 20.12
N ASN A 210 11.24 8.07 19.34
CA ASN A 210 12.67 8.20 19.07
C ASN A 210 12.97 9.10 17.86
N VAL A 211 11.97 9.46 17.04
CA VAL A 211 12.16 10.18 15.76
C VAL A 211 12.90 11.50 15.96
N LYS A 212 12.47 12.33 16.91
CA LYS A 212 13.08 13.64 17.13
C LYS A 212 14.58 13.54 17.46
N ALA A 213 14.93 12.70 18.42
CA ALA A 213 16.33 12.54 18.85
C ALA A 213 17.21 11.94 17.75
N ALA A 214 16.67 10.96 16.99
CA ALA A 214 17.36 10.36 15.87
C ALA A 214 17.57 11.36 14.73
N ALA A 215 16.55 12.13 14.36
CA ALA A 215 16.65 13.16 13.34
C ALA A 215 17.64 14.27 13.74
N GLU A 216 17.60 14.78 14.98
CA GLU A 216 18.56 15.78 15.47
C GLU A 216 19.99 15.28 15.43
N SER A 217 20.23 14.04 15.89
CA SER A 217 21.56 13.44 15.84
C SER A 217 22.08 13.29 14.40
N LEU A 218 21.22 12.78 13.49
CA LEU A 218 21.59 12.57 12.09
C LEU A 218 21.85 13.88 11.36
N MET A 219 20.94 14.85 11.48
CA MET A 219 21.02 16.12 10.75
C MET A 219 22.16 17.03 11.24
N ALA A 220 22.82 16.73 12.36
CA ALA A 220 24.03 17.40 12.79
C ALA A 220 25.29 17.00 11.99
N GLU A 221 25.23 15.89 11.23
CA GLU A 221 26.41 15.24 10.62
C GLU A 221 26.30 15.14 9.07
N VAL A 222 25.13 15.48 8.48
CA VAL A 222 24.84 15.21 7.08
C VAL A 222 24.37 16.44 6.31
N ASP A 223 24.52 16.42 4.98
CA ASP A 223 24.09 17.52 4.11
C ASP A 223 22.61 17.40 3.71
N MET A 224 22.08 16.17 3.67
CA MET A 224 20.72 15.88 3.26
C MET A 224 20.27 14.52 3.84
N VAL A 225 18.98 14.33 4.06
CA VAL A 225 18.43 13.07 4.59
C VAL A 225 17.50 12.43 3.58
N PHE A 226 17.72 11.15 3.30
CA PHE A 226 16.77 10.26 2.64
C PHE A 226 15.89 9.59 3.70
N VAL A 227 14.58 9.58 3.44
CA VAL A 227 13.61 8.80 4.20
C VAL A 227 12.94 7.81 3.25
N PRO A 228 12.93 6.51 3.53
CA PRO A 228 12.13 5.53 2.78
C PRO A 228 10.62 5.81 2.85
N THR A 229 9.79 5.00 2.19
CA THR A 229 8.35 4.91 2.49
C THR A 229 8.17 4.24 3.85
N ASP A 230 8.37 5.01 4.90
CA ASP A 230 8.42 4.61 6.31
C ASP A 230 7.17 5.13 7.03
N ASN A 231 6.34 4.22 7.50
CA ASN A 231 5.05 4.60 8.07
C ASN A 231 5.16 5.32 9.43
N ILE A 232 6.13 4.91 10.26
CA ILE A 232 6.35 5.56 11.57
C ILE A 232 6.88 6.97 11.37
N ILE A 233 7.84 7.17 10.46
CA ILE A 233 8.38 8.49 10.15
C ILE A 233 7.31 9.36 9.49
N SER A 234 6.52 8.81 8.55
CA SER A 234 5.40 9.52 7.91
C SER A 234 4.41 10.05 8.94
N SER A 235 4.05 9.25 9.95
CA SER A 235 3.14 9.66 11.01
C SER A 235 3.69 10.77 11.91
N THR A 236 4.99 11.01 11.86
CA THR A 236 5.71 12.01 12.67
C THR A 236 6.45 13.03 11.81
N MET A 237 6.10 13.16 10.53
CA MET A 237 6.83 13.99 9.56
C MET A 237 6.90 15.47 9.96
N GLU A 238 5.90 15.99 10.67
CA GLU A 238 5.94 17.36 11.22
C GLU A 238 7.11 17.55 12.21
N THR A 239 7.44 16.53 13.01
CA THR A 239 8.62 16.56 13.90
C THR A 239 9.92 16.58 13.07
N VAL A 240 10.00 15.78 12.00
CA VAL A 240 11.16 15.76 11.10
C VAL A 240 11.32 17.12 10.40
N LYS A 241 10.23 17.74 9.94
CA LYS A 241 10.20 19.10 9.38
C LYS A 241 10.84 20.13 10.31
N GLN A 242 10.42 20.14 11.58
CA GLN A 242 10.96 21.08 12.56
C GLN A 242 12.47 20.91 12.77
N VAL A 243 12.96 19.68 12.81
CA VAL A 243 14.40 19.38 12.92
C VAL A 243 15.13 19.77 11.63
N SER A 244 14.56 19.48 10.47
CA SER A 244 15.09 19.87 9.16
C SER A 244 15.30 21.39 9.04
N ILE A 245 14.31 22.18 9.41
CA ILE A 245 14.40 23.66 9.41
C ILE A 245 15.45 24.15 10.40
N LYS A 246 15.49 23.58 11.61
CA LYS A 246 16.46 23.96 12.66
C LYS A 246 17.89 23.74 12.21
N HIS A 247 18.19 22.59 11.59
CA HIS A 247 19.53 22.22 11.13
C HIS A 247 19.84 22.71 9.71
N LYS A 248 18.85 23.21 8.97
CA LYS A 248 18.91 23.56 7.53
C LYS A 248 19.33 22.37 6.67
N VAL A 249 18.87 21.19 7.01
CA VAL A 249 19.16 19.93 6.29
C VAL A 249 17.88 19.46 5.61
N PRO A 250 17.81 19.46 4.27
CA PRO A 250 16.63 19.02 3.56
C PRO A 250 16.40 17.51 3.65
N VAL A 251 15.12 17.12 3.57
CA VAL A 251 14.68 15.73 3.55
C VAL A 251 14.09 15.41 2.19
N PHE A 252 14.43 14.27 1.61
CA PHE A 252 13.86 13.79 0.35
C PHE A 252 13.47 12.30 0.47
N GLY A 253 12.67 11.81 -0.45
CA GLY A 253 12.17 10.44 -0.45
C GLY A 253 10.78 10.32 0.16
N GLY A 254 10.50 9.17 0.74
CA GLY A 254 9.21 8.84 1.30
C GLY A 254 8.07 8.86 0.28
N SER A 255 7.03 9.59 0.60
CA SER A 255 5.83 9.75 -0.24
C SER A 255 5.60 11.20 -0.63
N THR A 256 4.67 11.41 -1.55
CA THR A 256 4.19 12.73 -1.96
C THR A 256 3.64 13.52 -0.76
N GLU A 257 2.89 12.85 0.11
CA GLU A 257 2.28 13.45 1.30
C GLU A 257 3.35 13.83 2.34
N MET A 258 4.43 13.04 2.46
CA MET A 258 5.57 13.44 3.30
C MET A 258 6.22 14.71 2.79
N VAL A 259 6.32 14.89 1.47
CA VAL A 259 6.80 16.15 0.87
C VAL A 259 5.84 17.29 1.18
N ALA A 260 4.54 17.09 1.07
CA ALA A 260 3.55 18.11 1.40
C ALA A 260 3.65 18.59 2.85
N VAL A 261 3.99 17.70 3.81
CA VAL A 261 4.19 18.06 5.21
C VAL A 261 5.53 18.78 5.43
N GLY A 262 6.66 18.25 4.94
CA GLY A 262 7.96 18.79 5.31
C GLY A 262 9.18 18.22 4.57
N GLY A 263 9.00 17.34 3.61
CA GLY A 263 10.06 16.94 2.67
C GLY A 263 10.33 18.03 1.64
N LEU A 264 11.44 17.94 0.95
CA LEU A 264 11.83 18.88 -0.11
C LEU A 264 11.34 18.41 -1.48
N TYR A 265 11.56 17.13 -1.80
CA TYR A 265 11.07 16.50 -3.01
C TYR A 265 10.95 14.98 -2.87
N ASN A 266 10.07 14.42 -3.68
CA ASN A 266 9.91 12.99 -3.92
C ASN A 266 9.60 12.76 -5.40
N TYR A 267 10.03 11.62 -5.93
CA TYR A 267 9.57 11.10 -7.22
C TYR A 267 8.82 9.80 -6.92
N GLY A 268 7.51 9.86 -6.97
CA GLY A 268 6.65 8.78 -6.47
C GLY A 268 5.24 8.82 -7.01
N THR A 269 4.39 7.96 -6.45
CA THR A 269 2.99 7.82 -6.84
C THR A 269 2.08 8.73 -6.03
N ASP A 270 0.90 8.99 -6.61
CA ASP A 270 -0.26 9.50 -5.89
C ASP A 270 -0.94 8.33 -5.16
N TYR A 271 -1.01 8.41 -3.84
CA TYR A 271 -1.56 7.34 -3.00
C TYR A 271 -3.09 7.24 -3.06
N GLU A 272 -3.78 8.31 -3.36
CA GLU A 272 -5.23 8.27 -3.60
C GLU A 272 -5.53 7.50 -4.89
N GLU A 273 -4.78 7.74 -5.97
CA GLU A 273 -4.93 6.99 -7.22
C GLU A 273 -4.51 5.52 -7.06
N LEU A 274 -3.48 5.23 -6.26
CA LEU A 274 -3.09 3.87 -5.92
C LEU A 274 -4.24 3.13 -5.21
N GLY A 275 -4.95 3.81 -4.31
CA GLY A 275 -6.15 3.29 -3.67
C GLY A 275 -7.27 2.99 -4.68
N ARG A 276 -7.52 3.88 -5.64
CA ARG A 276 -8.48 3.67 -6.72
C ARG A 276 -8.10 2.46 -7.57
N GLN A 277 -6.83 2.33 -7.93
CA GLN A 277 -6.31 1.18 -8.68
C GLN A 277 -6.57 -0.12 -7.93
N THR A 278 -6.29 -0.16 -6.62
CA THR A 278 -6.56 -1.31 -5.75
C THR A 278 -8.06 -1.66 -5.72
N ALA A 279 -8.94 -0.66 -5.69
CA ALA A 279 -10.39 -0.88 -5.72
C ALA A 279 -10.84 -1.55 -7.02
N ARG A 280 -10.29 -1.13 -8.17
CA ARG A 280 -10.57 -1.76 -9.48
C ARG A 280 -10.18 -3.24 -9.47
N MET A 281 -9.06 -3.61 -8.84
CA MET A 281 -8.64 -4.99 -8.66
C MET A 281 -9.58 -5.76 -7.72
N LEU A 282 -9.99 -5.16 -6.58
CA LEU A 282 -10.93 -5.79 -5.65
C LEU A 282 -12.26 -6.10 -6.32
N VAL A 283 -12.77 -5.23 -7.19
CA VAL A 283 -14.01 -5.47 -7.94
C VAL A 283 -13.91 -6.74 -8.80
N ARG A 284 -12.73 -7.09 -9.33
CA ARG A 284 -12.50 -8.36 -10.04
C ARG A 284 -12.69 -9.55 -9.09
N ILE A 285 -12.16 -9.45 -7.86
CA ILE A 285 -12.33 -10.49 -6.82
C ILE A 285 -13.81 -10.64 -6.45
N LEU A 286 -14.55 -9.53 -6.24
CA LEU A 286 -15.98 -9.55 -5.94
C LEU A 286 -16.83 -10.16 -7.08
N LYS A 287 -16.32 -10.12 -8.31
CA LYS A 287 -16.91 -10.78 -9.49
C LYS A 287 -16.50 -12.24 -9.65
N GLY A 288 -15.70 -12.79 -8.73
CA GLY A 288 -15.33 -14.19 -8.69
C GLY A 288 -13.96 -14.53 -9.29
N GLU A 289 -13.15 -13.55 -9.67
CA GLU A 289 -11.76 -13.79 -10.06
C GLU A 289 -10.91 -14.09 -8.83
N LYS A 290 -10.04 -15.09 -8.92
CA LYS A 290 -9.21 -15.47 -7.77
C LYS A 290 -7.95 -14.60 -7.70
N PRO A 291 -7.48 -14.21 -6.49
CA PRO A 291 -6.26 -13.43 -6.32
C PRO A 291 -5.04 -14.03 -7.03
N GLU A 292 -4.88 -15.35 -7.05
CA GLU A 292 -3.80 -16.05 -7.73
C GLU A 292 -3.67 -15.76 -9.24
N ASN A 293 -4.77 -15.32 -9.87
CA ASN A 293 -4.85 -14.99 -11.30
C ASN A 293 -4.76 -13.48 -11.58
N ILE A 294 -4.65 -12.66 -10.54
CA ILE A 294 -4.59 -11.20 -10.65
C ILE A 294 -3.15 -10.79 -10.36
N ALA A 295 -2.40 -10.43 -11.40
CA ALA A 295 -1.04 -9.93 -11.24
C ALA A 295 -0.98 -8.71 -10.30
N VAL A 296 0.11 -8.59 -9.56
CA VAL A 296 0.39 -7.37 -8.78
C VAL A 296 0.58 -6.21 -9.73
N GLU A 297 -0.11 -5.12 -9.49
CA GLU A 297 -0.01 -3.92 -10.31
C GLU A 297 0.98 -2.92 -9.70
N LEU A 298 1.71 -2.22 -10.58
CA LEU A 298 2.55 -1.09 -10.21
C LEU A 298 1.76 0.21 -10.36
N PRO A 299 2.23 1.33 -9.79
CA PRO A 299 1.56 2.61 -9.97
C PRO A 299 1.45 2.97 -11.46
N GLU A 300 0.28 3.42 -11.88
CA GLU A 300 0.05 3.84 -13.26
C GLU A 300 0.91 5.06 -13.66
N LYS A 301 1.24 5.91 -12.67
CA LYS A 301 1.98 7.15 -12.89
C LYS A 301 2.90 7.47 -11.71
N LEU A 302 4.10 7.93 -12.04
CA LEU A 302 5.03 8.53 -11.09
C LEU A 302 5.28 9.98 -11.49
N GLU A 303 5.33 10.85 -10.50
CA GLU A 303 5.56 12.29 -10.69
C GLU A 303 6.58 12.82 -9.71
N LEU A 304 7.26 13.91 -10.12
CA LEU A 304 8.12 14.66 -9.23
C LEU A 304 7.25 15.66 -8.43
N HIS A 305 7.28 15.51 -7.13
CA HIS A 305 6.66 16.44 -6.20
C HIS A 305 7.72 17.25 -5.47
N THR A 306 7.50 18.55 -5.34
CA THR A 306 8.43 19.48 -4.69
C THR A 306 7.67 20.35 -3.67
N ASN A 307 8.37 20.80 -2.65
CA ASN A 307 7.82 21.68 -1.62
C ASN A 307 8.52 23.05 -1.63
N GLN A 308 7.86 24.04 -2.22
CA GLN A 308 8.35 25.41 -2.34
C GLN A 308 8.51 26.10 -0.97
N GLU A 309 7.61 25.80 -0.01
CA GLU A 309 7.69 26.35 1.33
C GLU A 309 8.96 25.87 2.04
N MET A 310 9.23 24.56 1.97
CA MET A 310 10.46 23.98 2.53
C MET A 310 11.70 24.47 1.82
N ALA A 311 11.68 24.60 0.49
CA ALA A 311 12.78 25.16 -0.28
C ALA A 311 13.12 26.59 0.19
N ALA A 312 12.11 27.45 0.38
CA ALA A 312 12.29 28.80 0.89
C ALA A 312 12.79 28.83 2.34
N ALA A 313 12.23 27.99 3.23
CA ALA A 313 12.64 27.90 4.62
C ALA A 313 14.09 27.45 4.81
N LEU A 314 14.57 26.59 3.90
CA LEU A 314 15.93 26.06 3.90
C LEU A 314 16.92 26.93 3.10
N GLY A 315 16.41 27.87 2.29
CA GLY A 315 17.22 28.70 1.39
C GLY A 315 17.79 27.90 0.20
N ILE A 316 17.05 26.92 -0.31
CA ILE A 316 17.44 26.01 -1.39
C ILE A 316 16.70 26.39 -2.67
N ASP A 317 17.43 26.51 -3.78
CA ASP A 317 16.87 26.70 -5.10
C ASP A 317 16.50 25.34 -5.73
N ILE A 318 15.21 25.14 -5.98
CA ILE A 318 14.67 23.93 -6.63
C ILE A 318 14.17 24.18 -8.06
N SER A 319 14.41 25.34 -8.64
CA SER A 319 14.01 25.69 -10.02
C SER A 319 14.48 24.67 -11.06
N LYS A 320 15.68 24.12 -10.86
CA LYS A 320 16.26 23.07 -11.71
C LYS A 320 15.53 21.72 -11.65
N LEU A 321 14.68 21.49 -10.63
CA LEU A 321 13.82 20.30 -10.55
C LEU A 321 12.56 20.48 -11.40
N GLU A 322 12.08 21.72 -11.58
CA GLU A 322 10.82 22.03 -12.26
C GLU A 322 10.96 22.25 -13.76
N GLY A 323 12.16 22.08 -14.32
CA GLY A 323 12.41 22.26 -15.75
C GLY A 323 12.27 23.72 -16.22
N LYS A 324 12.33 24.67 -15.30
CA LYS A 324 12.38 26.10 -15.59
C LYS A 324 13.86 26.50 -15.66
N GLU A 325 14.52 26.23 -16.80
CA GLU A 325 15.79 26.88 -17.17
C GLU A 325 15.50 28.21 -17.86
#